data_d1b0eaa9a4b55b0d7fa4a63aeced1779
#
_entry.id   d1b0eaa9a4b55b0d7fa4a63aeced1779
#
_cell.length_a   1.000
_cell.length_b   1.000
_cell.length_c   1.000
_cell.angle_alpha   90.00
_cell.angle_beta   90.00
_cell.angle_gamma   90.00
#
_symmetry.space_group_name_H-M   'P 1'
#
loop_
_entity.id
_entity.type
_entity.pdbx_description
1 polymer ?
#
loop_
_entity_poly.entity_id
_entity_poly.type
_entity_poly.pdbx_seq_one_letter_code
_entity_poly.pdbx_strand_id
1 'polypeptide(L)'
;MRYARLVVGASLALTLLVIAPRLTAAHANYARSEPAADTVMPTAPEQLRVWFTQELVSSGSRLEVVDSAGNRVDREDSRVDLTDPDRKLMVVSLMPLADGEYTARWRSVSAEDGDPAEGTFRFGVGASTVLSTTPASDNDTP
;
A
#
# COMPACT_ATOMS: atom_id res chain seq x y z
N MET A 1 57.12 -10.37 -19.21
CA MET A 1 55.89 -11.18 -19.42
C MET A 1 55.17 -11.59 -18.14
N ARG A 2 55.65 -11.30 -16.94
CA ARG A 2 54.98 -11.66 -15.65
C ARG A 2 53.93 -10.65 -15.20
N TYR A 3 54.01 -9.41 -15.64
CA TYR A 3 53.09 -8.35 -15.23
C TYR A 3 51.77 -8.34 -16.01
N ALA A 4 51.72 -8.86 -17.24
CA ALA A 4 50.51 -8.91 -18.06
C ALA A 4 49.42 -9.85 -17.48
N ARG A 5 49.83 -10.92 -16.77
CA ARG A 5 48.91 -11.88 -16.15
C ARG A 5 48.26 -11.36 -14.86
N LEU A 6 48.92 -10.47 -14.14
CA LEU A 6 48.39 -9.86 -12.92
C LEU A 6 47.35 -8.78 -13.22
N VAL A 7 47.50 -8.03 -14.31
CA VAL A 7 46.56 -6.97 -14.68
C VAL A 7 45.24 -7.56 -15.19
N VAL A 8 45.26 -8.67 -15.92
CA VAL A 8 44.04 -9.35 -16.42
C VAL A 8 43.22 -9.94 -15.25
N GLY A 9 43.90 -10.50 -14.24
CA GLY A 9 43.23 -11.06 -13.06
C GLY A 9 42.56 -9.99 -12.21
N ALA A 10 43.15 -8.81 -12.03
CA ALA A 10 42.60 -7.71 -11.27
C ALA A 10 41.40 -7.05 -11.97
N SER A 11 41.41 -6.95 -13.30
CA SER A 11 40.29 -6.43 -14.08
C SER A 11 39.06 -7.34 -14.02
N LEU A 12 39.26 -8.66 -14.04
CA LEU A 12 38.12 -9.61 -13.98
C LEU A 12 37.49 -9.64 -12.59
N ALA A 13 38.27 -9.49 -11.51
CA ALA A 13 37.76 -9.41 -10.16
C ALA A 13 36.97 -8.11 -9.90
N LEU A 14 37.37 -6.99 -10.50
CA LEU A 14 36.67 -5.70 -10.36
C LEU A 14 35.35 -5.69 -11.14
N THR A 15 35.25 -6.41 -12.25
CA THR A 15 34.00 -6.47 -13.04
C THR A 15 32.92 -7.33 -12.38
N LEU A 16 33.28 -8.30 -11.54
CA LEU A 16 32.33 -9.15 -10.81
C LEU A 16 31.66 -8.41 -9.60
N LEU A 17 32.26 -7.34 -9.11
CA LEU A 17 31.77 -6.61 -7.94
C LEU A 17 30.61 -5.64 -8.27
N VAL A 18 30.31 -5.39 -9.56
CA VAL A 18 29.30 -4.41 -10.00
C VAL A 18 27.93 -5.04 -10.24
N ILE A 19 27.81 -6.38 -10.26
CA ILE A 19 26.56 -7.10 -10.51
C ILE A 19 26.05 -7.77 -9.22
N ALA A 20 26.08 -7.06 -8.11
CA ALA A 20 25.27 -7.47 -6.97
C ALA A 20 23.79 -7.10 -7.27
N PRO A 21 22.86 -8.07 -7.36
CA PRO A 21 21.45 -7.74 -7.46
C PRO A 21 21.09 -6.94 -6.22
N ARG A 22 20.65 -5.70 -6.41
CA ARG A 22 20.02 -4.96 -5.32
C ARG A 22 18.74 -5.71 -5.01
N LEU A 23 18.72 -6.39 -3.88
CA LEU A 23 17.46 -6.86 -3.29
C LEU A 23 16.68 -5.61 -2.92
N THR A 24 15.88 -5.11 -3.85
CA THR A 24 14.86 -4.13 -3.52
C THR A 24 13.84 -4.86 -2.67
N ALA A 25 13.71 -4.48 -1.40
CA ALA A 25 12.63 -4.96 -0.57
C ALA A 25 11.31 -4.73 -1.31
N ALA A 26 10.63 -5.80 -1.64
CA ALA A 26 9.43 -5.77 -2.48
C ALA A 26 8.20 -5.67 -1.59
N HIS A 27 8.04 -4.52 -0.88
CA HIS A 27 6.84 -4.28 -0.07
C HIS A 27 5.59 -4.18 -0.93
N ALA A 28 4.50 -4.74 -0.47
CA ALA A 28 3.19 -4.56 -1.08
C ALA A 28 2.65 -3.16 -0.74
N ASN A 29 3.11 -2.15 -1.48
CA ASN A 29 2.72 -0.76 -1.28
C ASN A 29 1.35 -0.47 -1.90
N TYR A 30 0.68 0.57 -1.37
CA TYR A 30 -0.54 1.12 -1.95
C TYR A 30 -0.30 1.54 -3.41
N ALA A 31 -1.19 1.12 -4.31
CA ALA A 31 -1.16 1.49 -5.71
C ALA A 31 -2.32 2.42 -6.09
N ARG A 32 -3.53 2.08 -5.72
CA ARG A 32 -4.75 2.87 -5.95
C ARG A 32 -5.90 2.38 -5.07
N SER A 33 -6.96 3.17 -4.98
CA SER A 33 -8.19 2.78 -4.27
C SER A 33 -9.45 3.25 -4.98
N GLU A 34 -10.59 2.68 -4.59
CA GLU A 34 -11.94 3.09 -4.93
C GLU A 34 -12.80 3.09 -3.64
N PRO A 35 -13.18 4.26 -3.11
CA PRO A 35 -12.91 5.62 -3.60
C PRO A 35 -11.42 5.93 -3.69
N ALA A 36 -11.03 6.79 -4.66
CA ALA A 36 -9.66 7.22 -4.80
C ALA A 36 -9.23 8.10 -3.61
N ALA A 37 -7.94 8.03 -3.27
CA ALA A 37 -7.38 8.88 -2.22
C ALA A 37 -7.60 10.37 -2.55
N ASP A 38 -7.87 11.16 -1.51
CA ASP A 38 -8.07 12.60 -1.56
C ASP A 38 -9.21 13.06 -2.50
N THR A 39 -10.20 12.20 -2.74
CA THR A 39 -11.40 12.55 -3.51
C THR A 39 -12.63 12.66 -2.63
N VAL A 40 -13.60 13.48 -3.06
CA VAL A 40 -14.92 13.60 -2.45
C VAL A 40 -15.96 13.05 -3.41
N MET A 41 -16.78 12.13 -2.92
CA MET A 41 -17.86 11.52 -3.70
C MET A 41 -19.21 12.09 -3.30
N PRO A 42 -20.13 12.33 -4.25
CA PRO A 42 -21.46 12.82 -3.94
C PRO A 42 -22.33 11.79 -3.20
N THR A 43 -22.00 10.50 -3.34
CA THR A 43 -22.77 9.39 -2.76
C THR A 43 -21.83 8.46 -2.00
N ALA A 44 -22.30 8.01 -0.83
CA ALA A 44 -21.55 7.06 0.01
C ALA A 44 -21.30 5.72 -0.72
N PRO A 45 -20.06 5.22 -0.71
CA PRO A 45 -19.74 3.89 -1.25
C PRO A 45 -20.22 2.79 -0.29
N GLU A 46 -20.55 1.64 -0.83
CA GLU A 46 -20.91 0.46 -0.02
C GLU A 46 -19.66 -0.33 0.44
N GLN A 47 -18.53 -0.14 -0.23
CA GLN A 47 -17.26 -0.81 0.07
C GLN A 47 -16.08 0.07 -0.30
N LEU A 48 -14.96 -0.18 0.37
CA LEU A 48 -13.65 0.31 0.01
C LEU A 48 -12.85 -0.81 -0.65
N ARG A 49 -12.22 -0.49 -1.80
CA ARG A 49 -11.35 -1.39 -2.56
C ARG A 49 -9.98 -0.75 -2.66
N VAL A 50 -8.93 -1.51 -2.35
CA VAL A 50 -7.54 -1.02 -2.38
C VAL A 50 -6.66 -2.03 -3.10
N TRP A 51 -5.95 -1.58 -4.14
CA TRP A 51 -4.97 -2.37 -4.89
C TRP A 51 -3.57 -2.05 -4.44
N PHE A 52 -2.75 -3.08 -4.40
CA PHE A 52 -1.36 -3.02 -3.98
C PHE A 52 -0.42 -3.39 -5.12
N THR A 53 0.87 -3.05 -4.97
CA THR A 53 1.89 -3.30 -5.98
C THR A 53 2.29 -4.77 -6.09
N GLN A 54 2.09 -5.56 -5.01
CA GLN A 54 2.50 -6.95 -4.89
C GLN A 54 1.31 -7.86 -4.51
N GLU A 55 1.44 -9.16 -4.76
CA GLU A 55 0.53 -10.17 -4.23
C GLU A 55 0.50 -10.12 -2.70
N LEU A 56 -0.69 -10.29 -2.12
CA LEU A 56 -0.93 -10.17 -0.69
C LEU A 56 -1.11 -11.52 0.00
N VAL A 57 -0.55 -11.64 1.20
CA VAL A 57 -0.89 -12.71 2.15
C VAL A 57 -2.18 -12.33 2.88
N SER A 58 -3.19 -13.20 2.83
CA SER A 58 -4.48 -12.94 3.49
C SER A 58 -4.35 -12.79 5.01
N SER A 59 -3.48 -13.59 5.65
CA SER A 59 -3.19 -13.46 7.07
C SER A 59 -2.28 -12.23 7.31
N GLY A 60 -2.77 -11.27 8.07
CA GLY A 60 -2.03 -10.05 8.42
C GLY A 60 -2.29 -8.86 7.49
N SER A 61 -2.85 -9.05 6.28
CA SER A 61 -3.32 -7.94 5.45
C SER A 61 -4.74 -7.52 5.86
N ARG A 62 -4.96 -6.23 6.08
CA ARG A 62 -6.26 -5.70 6.54
C ARG A 62 -6.49 -4.24 6.13
N LEU A 63 -7.77 -3.89 6.03
CA LEU A 63 -8.27 -2.51 5.89
C LEU A 63 -9.11 -2.17 7.11
N GLU A 64 -9.09 -0.90 7.48
CA GLU A 64 -9.94 -0.29 8.49
C GLU A 64 -10.35 1.10 8.01
N VAL A 65 -11.59 1.50 8.26
CA VAL A 65 -12.08 2.84 7.92
C VAL A 65 -12.67 3.49 9.17
N VAL A 66 -12.23 4.72 9.44
CA VAL A 66 -12.73 5.51 10.58
C VAL A 66 -13.26 6.85 10.10
N ASP A 67 -14.22 7.40 10.87
CA ASP A 67 -14.71 8.77 10.71
C ASP A 67 -13.73 9.80 11.31
N SER A 68 -14.07 11.08 11.20
CA SER A 68 -13.27 12.19 11.74
C SER A 68 -13.16 12.19 13.28
N ALA A 69 -14.05 11.48 13.99
CA ALA A 69 -13.99 11.29 15.44
C ALA A 69 -13.18 10.05 15.83
N GLY A 70 -12.71 9.25 14.85
CA GLY A 70 -11.96 8.03 15.07
C GLY A 70 -12.82 6.78 15.29
N ASN A 71 -14.14 6.88 15.12
CA ASN A 71 -15.02 5.73 15.22
C ASN A 71 -14.92 4.87 13.96
N ARG A 72 -14.88 3.56 14.14
CA ARG A 72 -14.85 2.60 13.05
C ARG A 72 -16.18 2.58 12.29
N VAL A 73 -16.12 2.65 10.96
CA VAL A 73 -17.29 2.72 10.08
C VAL A 73 -17.30 1.61 9.01
N ASP A 74 -16.37 0.71 9.04
CA ASP A 74 -16.39 -0.53 8.24
C ASP A 74 -17.08 -1.67 9.00
N ARG A 75 -17.40 -2.76 8.28
CA ARG A 75 -18.11 -3.93 8.84
C ARG A 75 -17.16 -5.00 9.41
N GLU A 76 -15.87 -4.70 9.58
CA GLU A 76 -14.85 -5.62 10.10
C GLU A 76 -14.67 -6.91 9.25
N ASP A 77 -15.06 -6.87 7.98
CA ASP A 77 -14.99 -7.98 7.03
C ASP A 77 -13.84 -7.84 6.01
N SER A 78 -12.81 -7.04 6.36
CA SER A 78 -11.64 -6.83 5.51
C SER A 78 -10.99 -8.13 5.08
N ARG A 79 -10.72 -8.27 3.78
CA ARG A 79 -10.11 -9.46 3.19
C ARG A 79 -9.34 -9.15 1.92
N VAL A 80 -8.39 -10.01 1.58
CA VAL A 80 -7.83 -10.09 0.22
C VAL A 80 -8.89 -10.74 -0.68
N ASP A 81 -9.17 -10.13 -1.82
CA ASP A 81 -10.11 -10.66 -2.80
C ASP A 81 -9.43 -11.80 -3.57
N LEU A 82 -9.83 -13.05 -3.28
CA LEU A 82 -9.29 -14.24 -3.92
C LEU A 82 -9.81 -14.44 -5.35
N THR A 83 -10.78 -13.63 -5.80
CA THR A 83 -11.25 -13.63 -7.20
C THR A 83 -10.39 -12.71 -8.08
N ASP A 84 -9.59 -11.83 -7.49
CA ASP A 84 -8.54 -11.10 -8.20
C ASP A 84 -7.41 -12.06 -8.58
N PRO A 85 -7.13 -12.27 -9.88
CA PRO A 85 -6.11 -13.21 -10.34
C PRO A 85 -4.72 -12.95 -9.77
N ASP A 86 -4.40 -11.67 -9.56
CA ASP A 86 -3.10 -11.23 -9.05
C ASP A 86 -3.05 -11.17 -7.52
N ARG A 87 -4.19 -11.37 -6.82
CA ARG A 87 -4.34 -11.26 -5.36
C ARG A 87 -3.75 -9.99 -4.77
N LYS A 88 -3.87 -8.87 -5.50
CA LYS A 88 -3.38 -7.54 -5.11
C LYS A 88 -4.49 -6.65 -4.55
N LEU A 89 -5.74 -7.12 -4.56
CA LEU A 89 -6.91 -6.39 -4.13
C LEU A 89 -7.31 -6.75 -2.70
N MET A 90 -7.43 -5.75 -1.83
CA MET A 90 -8.16 -5.84 -0.57
C MET A 90 -9.50 -5.13 -0.66
N VAL A 91 -10.51 -5.68 0.01
CA VAL A 91 -11.85 -5.09 0.11
C VAL A 91 -12.34 -5.11 1.56
N VAL A 92 -13.12 -4.11 1.92
CA VAL A 92 -13.88 -4.05 3.16
C VAL A 92 -15.24 -3.42 2.91
N SER A 93 -16.30 -3.97 3.47
CA SER A 93 -17.65 -3.41 3.39
C SER A 93 -17.79 -2.24 4.36
N LEU A 94 -18.53 -1.21 3.95
CA LEU A 94 -18.75 -0.01 4.75
C LEU A 94 -20.16 -0.04 5.36
N MET A 95 -20.32 0.56 6.53
CA MET A 95 -21.61 0.93 7.07
C MET A 95 -22.19 2.08 6.23
N PRO A 96 -23.49 2.39 6.33
CA PRO A 96 -24.01 3.63 5.74
C PRO A 96 -23.23 4.85 6.24
N LEU A 97 -22.59 5.57 5.32
CA LEU A 97 -21.77 6.73 5.65
C LEU A 97 -22.58 8.02 5.50
N ALA A 98 -22.48 8.92 6.48
CA ALA A 98 -22.98 10.29 6.39
C ALA A 98 -22.01 11.16 5.56
N ASP A 99 -22.43 12.38 5.23
CA ASP A 99 -21.53 13.37 4.66
C ASP A 99 -20.40 13.69 5.65
N GLY A 100 -19.14 13.65 5.17
CA GLY A 100 -17.97 13.87 6.02
C GLY A 100 -16.67 13.32 5.44
N GLU A 101 -15.59 13.53 6.17
CA GLU A 101 -14.27 13.00 5.88
C GLU A 101 -14.04 11.66 6.58
N TYR A 102 -13.42 10.72 5.87
CA TYR A 102 -13.08 9.38 6.34
C TYR A 102 -11.61 9.08 6.10
N THR A 103 -11.01 8.35 7.03
CA THR A 103 -9.64 7.86 6.91
C THR A 103 -9.63 6.35 6.76
N ALA A 104 -9.05 5.89 5.66
CA ALA A 104 -8.73 4.48 5.45
C ALA A 104 -7.32 4.21 5.99
N ARG A 105 -7.18 3.15 6.78
CA ARG A 105 -5.90 2.62 7.26
C ARG A 105 -5.71 1.25 6.65
N TRP A 106 -4.51 0.98 6.17
CA TRP A 106 -4.20 -0.32 5.59
C TRP A 106 -2.91 -0.89 6.17
N ARG A 107 -2.89 -2.19 6.27
CA ARG A 107 -1.71 -3.00 6.47
C ARG A 107 -1.69 -4.08 5.41
N SER A 108 -0.61 -4.19 4.67
CA SER A 108 -0.35 -5.24 3.69
C SER A 108 0.77 -6.15 4.18
N VAL A 109 0.74 -7.39 3.76
CA VAL A 109 1.85 -8.34 3.91
C VAL A 109 2.13 -8.90 2.53
N SER A 110 3.34 -8.70 2.03
CA SER A 110 3.77 -9.19 0.71
C SER A 110 3.89 -10.72 0.71
N ALA A 111 3.40 -11.37 -0.35
CA ALA A 111 3.56 -12.81 -0.54
C ALA A 111 4.97 -13.19 -1.00
N GLU A 112 5.77 -12.24 -1.49
CA GLU A 112 7.12 -12.50 -1.99
C GLU A 112 8.14 -12.67 -0.85
N ASP A 113 8.09 -11.78 0.16
CA ASP A 113 9.08 -11.71 1.23
C ASP A 113 8.47 -11.77 2.63
N GLY A 114 7.14 -11.66 2.75
CA GLY A 114 6.44 -11.64 4.04
C GLY A 114 6.54 -10.32 4.77
N ASP A 115 7.14 -9.30 4.17
CA ASP A 115 7.33 -8.01 4.80
C ASP A 115 6.03 -7.21 4.88
N PRO A 116 5.72 -6.62 6.04
CA PRO A 116 4.56 -5.76 6.20
C PRO A 116 4.84 -4.33 5.73
N ALA A 117 3.82 -3.68 5.17
CA ALA A 117 3.76 -2.25 4.97
C ALA A 117 2.44 -1.71 5.51
N GLU A 118 2.42 -0.46 5.93
CA GLU A 118 1.26 0.21 6.50
C GLU A 118 1.14 1.64 5.95
N GLY A 119 -0.08 2.15 5.90
CA GLY A 119 -0.31 3.52 5.52
C GLY A 119 -1.76 3.95 5.69
N THR A 120 -2.01 5.19 5.34
CA THR A 120 -3.34 5.80 5.45
C THR A 120 -3.61 6.67 4.22
N PHE A 121 -4.88 6.83 3.89
CA PHE A 121 -5.35 7.86 2.96
C PHE A 121 -6.76 8.30 3.36
N ARG A 122 -7.21 9.42 2.81
CA ARG A 122 -8.52 10.01 3.11
C ARG A 122 -9.42 10.01 1.89
N PHE A 123 -10.71 10.03 2.14
CA PHE A 123 -11.73 10.31 1.13
C PHE A 123 -12.92 11.01 1.81
N GLY A 124 -13.73 11.69 1.04
CA GLY A 124 -14.92 12.40 1.52
C GLY A 124 -16.19 11.86 0.90
N VAL A 125 -17.30 12.05 1.62
CA VAL A 125 -18.67 11.78 1.16
C VAL A 125 -19.49 13.06 1.31
N GLY A 126 -20.35 13.36 0.32
CA GLY A 126 -21.22 14.52 0.31
C GLY A 126 -20.62 15.74 -0.40
N ALA A 127 -21.43 16.41 -1.24
CA ALA A 127 -20.97 17.47 -2.12
C ALA A 127 -20.40 18.72 -1.39
N SER A 128 -20.70 18.88 -0.10
CA SER A 128 -20.21 19.99 0.73
C SER A 128 -19.00 19.64 1.59
N THR A 129 -18.52 18.41 1.51
CA THR A 129 -17.37 17.95 2.29
C THR A 129 -16.07 18.55 1.76
N VAL A 130 -15.27 19.12 2.65
CA VAL A 130 -13.92 19.61 2.37
C VAL A 130 -12.94 18.74 3.14
N LEU A 131 -11.98 18.15 2.43
CA LEU A 131 -10.94 17.36 3.07
C LEU A 131 -9.94 18.26 3.80
N SER A 132 -9.52 17.82 4.98
CA SER A 132 -8.52 18.53 5.78
C SER A 132 -7.18 18.58 5.02
N THR A 133 -6.50 19.72 5.06
CA THR A 133 -5.20 19.91 4.36
C THR A 133 -4.01 19.38 5.14
N THR A 134 -4.23 18.59 6.20
CA THR A 134 -3.12 17.99 6.94
C THR A 134 -2.42 16.95 6.05
N PRO A 135 -1.15 17.13 5.68
CA PRO A 135 -0.43 16.13 4.91
C PRO A 135 -0.40 14.82 5.67
N ALA A 136 -0.61 13.71 4.95
CA ALA A 136 -0.32 12.38 5.48
C ALA A 136 1.11 12.40 6.03
N SER A 137 1.29 11.95 7.27
CA SER A 137 2.62 11.85 7.88
C SER A 137 3.43 10.87 7.06
N ASP A 138 4.30 11.37 6.20
CA ASP A 138 5.41 10.61 5.64
C ASP A 138 6.34 10.26 6.82
N ASN A 139 6.12 9.11 7.42
CA ASN A 139 7.12 8.49 8.29
C ASN A 139 8.19 7.85 7.41
N ASP A 140 8.89 8.69 6.66
CA ASP A 140 10.21 8.38 6.15
C ASP A 140 11.20 8.82 7.25
N THR A 141 11.54 7.89 8.11
CA THR A 141 12.68 8.05 9.03
C THR A 141 13.76 7.06 8.60
N PRO A 142 14.99 7.54 8.36
CA PRO A 142 16.12 6.76 7.87
C PRO A 142 16.57 5.66 8.83
#